data_8f169c57ce2b7e58f0d4564e51fb5bae
#
_entry.id   8f169c57ce2b7e58f0d4564e51fb5bae
#
_cell.length_a   1.000
_cell.length_b   1.000
_cell.length_c   1.000
_cell.angle_alpha   90.00
_cell.angle_beta   90.00
_cell.angle_gamma   90.00
#
_symmetry.space_group_name_H-M   'P 1'
#
loop_
_entity.id
_entity.type
_entity.pdbx_description
1 polymer ?
#
loop_
_entity_poly.entity_id
_entity_poly.type
_entity_poly.pdbx_seq_one_letter_code
_entity_poly.pdbx_strand_id
1 'polypeptide(L)'
;MTAELSPTLIRADLGETYEDRKMIAEAALEAGYTDIVIRKGDEALTRLARYNAIIADGEFLFLDGEKIGTIADITDSEGMEKAYKITTPYAVVNPADWRVIPLENLISRFQKTETKLYACVANPAEAKLARETMEVGCDGIAVVVSTPSELSAFGKAAKDDMPKTELTEAVVTAITPLSLGDRVCIDTSSLLEQGEGMLVGSSSACLFLICSESFDSEYVNSRPFRVNAGAVHSYILCPDGTTHYLSEVKAGTPLLSRLPDGSLRSVDTGRVKIERRPMILIEAEADGKKHSVVVQNAETIRLGTPSGAVSVADLSVGDKVLVRLESGGRHFGHEMAETILEK
;
A
#
# COMPACT_ATOMS: atom_id res chain seq x y z
N MET A 1 0.06 -10.42 -18.17
CA MET A 1 -0.05 -10.59 -16.70
C MET A 1 -1.33 -9.88 -16.31
N THR A 2 -2.34 -10.61 -15.84
CA THR A 2 -3.55 -10.00 -15.28
C THR A 2 -3.17 -9.22 -14.02
N ALA A 3 -3.52 -7.94 -13.97
CA ALA A 3 -3.28 -7.13 -12.78
C ALA A 3 -3.95 -7.80 -11.57
N GLU A 4 -3.21 -8.01 -10.50
CA GLU A 4 -3.77 -8.53 -9.26
C GLU A 4 -4.63 -7.44 -8.62
N LEU A 5 -5.89 -7.76 -8.32
CA LEU A 5 -6.81 -6.82 -7.69
C LEU A 5 -6.50 -6.69 -6.20
N SER A 6 -6.74 -5.51 -5.65
CA SER A 6 -6.63 -5.29 -4.20
C SER A 6 -7.65 -6.16 -3.44
N PRO A 7 -7.38 -6.51 -2.18
CA PRO A 7 -8.33 -7.30 -1.38
C PRO A 7 -9.64 -6.55 -1.06
N THR A 8 -9.79 -5.33 -1.52
CA THR A 8 -11.02 -4.53 -1.35
C THR A 8 -11.42 -3.89 -2.67
N LEU A 9 -12.58 -4.29 -3.21
CA LEU A 9 -13.24 -3.68 -4.35
C LEU A 9 -14.37 -2.77 -3.88
N ILE A 10 -14.62 -1.68 -4.58
CA ILE A 10 -15.79 -0.82 -4.32
C ILE A 10 -16.82 -0.98 -5.44
N ARG A 11 -18.04 -1.36 -5.10
CA ARG A 11 -19.16 -1.57 -6.01
C ARG A 11 -19.91 -0.24 -6.30
N ALA A 12 -19.27 0.66 -7.06
CA ALA A 12 -19.91 1.90 -7.50
C ALA A 12 -20.92 1.70 -8.64
N ASP A 13 -20.99 0.51 -9.23
CA ASP A 13 -21.89 0.15 -10.34
C ASP A 13 -23.37 -0.02 -9.94
N LEU A 14 -23.68 -0.12 -8.64
CA LEU A 14 -25.00 -0.50 -8.14
C LEU A 14 -25.98 0.65 -7.97
N GLY A 15 -25.54 1.92 -7.91
CA GLY A 15 -26.41 3.08 -7.80
C GLY A 15 -27.45 3.17 -8.92
N GLU A 16 -28.67 3.65 -8.61
CA GLU A 16 -29.76 3.73 -9.59
C GLU A 16 -29.44 4.72 -10.70
N THR A 17 -29.02 5.94 -10.35
CA THR A 17 -28.66 6.98 -11.30
C THR A 17 -27.17 7.05 -11.55
N TYR A 18 -26.76 7.70 -12.64
CA TYR A 18 -25.34 7.96 -12.90
C TYR A 18 -24.69 8.82 -11.79
N GLU A 19 -25.43 9.79 -11.26
CA GLU A 19 -24.92 10.67 -10.20
C GLU A 19 -24.68 9.91 -8.89
N ASP A 20 -25.55 8.92 -8.54
CA ASP A 20 -25.32 8.06 -7.38
C ASP A 20 -24.04 7.24 -7.54
N ARG A 21 -23.85 6.64 -8.70
CA ARG A 21 -22.67 5.83 -9.01
C ARG A 21 -21.38 6.66 -9.04
N LYS A 22 -21.45 7.87 -9.61
CA LYS A 22 -20.36 8.83 -9.63
C LYS A 22 -20.00 9.25 -8.20
N MET A 23 -20.98 9.58 -7.37
CA MET A 23 -20.76 9.98 -5.97
C MET A 23 -20.00 8.90 -5.18
N ILE A 24 -20.36 7.62 -5.35
CA ILE A 24 -19.64 6.51 -4.69
C ILE A 24 -18.24 6.35 -5.25
N ALA A 25 -18.04 6.46 -6.58
CA ALA A 25 -16.72 6.38 -7.21
C ALA A 25 -15.80 7.52 -6.73
N GLU A 26 -16.30 8.76 -6.66
CA GLU A 26 -15.54 9.91 -6.15
C GLU A 26 -15.16 9.71 -4.67
N ALA A 27 -16.11 9.29 -3.83
CA ALA A 27 -15.83 9.00 -2.42
C ALA A 27 -14.83 7.86 -2.22
N ALA A 28 -14.87 6.84 -3.09
CA ALA A 28 -13.91 5.74 -3.07
C ALA A 28 -12.48 6.23 -3.41
N LEU A 29 -12.35 7.06 -4.42
CA LEU A 29 -11.07 7.68 -4.81
C LEU A 29 -10.53 8.60 -3.72
N GLU A 30 -11.38 9.43 -3.12
CA GLU A 30 -11.02 10.30 -1.98
C GLU A 30 -10.56 9.49 -0.76
N ALA A 31 -11.15 8.32 -0.54
CA ALA A 31 -10.75 7.39 0.52
C ALA A 31 -9.50 6.55 0.19
N GLY A 32 -8.94 6.68 -1.03
CA GLY A 32 -7.71 6.02 -1.46
C GLY A 32 -7.90 4.60 -2.00
N TYR A 33 -9.13 4.19 -2.34
CA TYR A 33 -9.36 2.90 -2.99
C TYR A 33 -8.95 2.96 -4.47
N THR A 34 -8.30 1.91 -4.95
CA THR A 34 -7.74 1.82 -6.30
C THR A 34 -8.50 0.91 -7.25
N ASP A 35 -9.35 0.03 -6.73
CA ASP A 35 -10.08 -0.97 -7.51
C ASP A 35 -11.58 -0.72 -7.37
N ILE A 36 -12.18 -0.09 -8.39
CA ILE A 36 -13.56 0.36 -8.35
C ILE A 36 -14.33 -0.28 -9.51
N VAL A 37 -15.42 -0.96 -9.16
CA VAL A 37 -16.34 -1.52 -10.13
C VAL A 37 -17.30 -0.42 -10.58
N ILE A 38 -17.33 -0.15 -11.88
CA ILE A 38 -18.21 0.80 -12.53
C ILE A 38 -19.14 0.08 -13.50
N ARG A 39 -20.31 0.65 -13.77
CA ARG A 39 -21.26 0.08 -14.72
C ARG A 39 -20.81 0.32 -16.16
N LYS A 40 -21.02 -0.64 -17.04
CA LYS A 40 -20.87 -0.45 -18.49
C LYS A 40 -21.71 0.75 -18.95
N GLY A 41 -21.08 1.69 -19.65
CA GLY A 41 -21.66 2.96 -20.06
C GLY A 41 -21.21 4.16 -19.20
N ASP A 42 -20.57 3.89 -18.05
CA ASP A 42 -20.05 4.92 -17.14
C ASP A 42 -18.54 5.14 -17.31
N GLU A 43 -17.94 4.79 -18.43
CA GLU A 43 -16.50 4.88 -18.70
C GLU A 43 -15.96 6.32 -18.56
N ALA A 44 -16.83 7.33 -18.58
CA ALA A 44 -16.44 8.72 -18.26
C ALA A 44 -15.84 8.86 -16.85
N LEU A 45 -16.18 7.97 -15.91
CA LEU A 45 -15.63 7.97 -14.55
C LEU A 45 -14.14 7.65 -14.51
N THR A 46 -13.58 6.99 -15.53
CA THR A 46 -12.14 6.71 -15.63
C THR A 46 -11.28 7.96 -15.72
N ARG A 47 -11.90 9.12 -15.99
CA ARG A 47 -11.22 10.42 -16.06
C ARG A 47 -11.08 11.12 -14.70
N LEU A 48 -11.73 10.61 -13.65
CA LEU A 48 -11.69 11.23 -12.32
C LEU A 48 -10.30 11.16 -11.69
N ALA A 49 -9.65 10.00 -11.80
CA ALA A 49 -8.31 9.76 -11.30
C ALA A 49 -7.69 8.54 -11.99
N ARG A 50 -6.44 8.21 -11.64
CA ARG A 50 -5.82 6.94 -12.03
C ARG A 50 -6.23 5.85 -11.04
N TYR A 51 -6.96 4.84 -11.51
CA TYR A 51 -7.40 3.69 -10.75
C TYR A 51 -7.75 2.52 -11.69
N ASN A 52 -7.92 1.33 -11.17
CA ASN A 52 -8.39 0.17 -11.92
C ASN A 52 -9.91 0.24 -12.05
N ALA A 53 -10.40 0.71 -13.18
CA ALA A 53 -11.83 0.74 -13.48
C ALA A 53 -12.29 -0.64 -13.98
N ILE A 54 -12.91 -1.39 -13.09
CA ILE A 54 -13.47 -2.71 -13.40
C ILE A 54 -14.87 -2.53 -13.92
N ILE A 55 -15.11 -2.87 -15.18
CA ILE A 55 -16.41 -2.65 -15.84
C ILE A 55 -17.33 -3.84 -15.57
N ALA A 56 -18.46 -3.58 -14.92
CA ALA A 56 -19.53 -4.57 -14.77
C ALA A 56 -20.48 -4.53 -16.00
N ASP A 57 -20.57 -5.66 -16.69
CA ASP A 57 -21.49 -5.90 -17.80
C ASP A 57 -22.31 -7.17 -17.53
N GLY A 58 -23.54 -7.02 -17.03
CA GLY A 58 -24.33 -8.11 -16.50
C GLY A 58 -23.64 -8.80 -15.32
N GLU A 59 -23.45 -10.10 -15.45
CA GLU A 59 -22.76 -10.92 -14.43
C GLU A 59 -21.23 -10.94 -14.57
N PHE A 60 -20.65 -10.26 -15.56
CA PHE A 60 -19.24 -10.34 -15.86
C PHE A 60 -18.50 -9.06 -15.51
N LEU A 61 -17.25 -9.23 -15.06
CA LEU A 61 -16.31 -8.15 -14.75
C LEU A 61 -15.18 -8.12 -15.78
N PHE A 62 -14.89 -6.93 -16.28
CA PHE A 62 -13.84 -6.69 -17.27
C PHE A 62 -12.84 -5.66 -16.75
N LEU A 63 -11.56 -5.89 -16.99
CA LEU A 63 -10.47 -4.93 -16.77
C LEU A 63 -9.65 -4.85 -18.05
N ASP A 64 -9.43 -3.64 -18.57
CA ASP A 64 -8.72 -3.39 -19.85
C ASP A 64 -9.26 -4.19 -21.03
N GLY A 65 -10.58 -4.46 -21.03
CA GLY A 65 -11.26 -5.24 -22.06
C GLY A 65 -11.17 -6.76 -21.90
N GLU A 66 -10.40 -7.25 -20.95
CA GLU A 66 -10.33 -8.68 -20.63
C GLU A 66 -11.35 -9.07 -19.57
N LYS A 67 -12.00 -10.23 -19.75
CA LYS A 67 -12.91 -10.79 -18.75
C LYS A 67 -12.13 -11.37 -17.58
N ILE A 68 -12.19 -10.71 -16.44
CA ILE A 68 -11.45 -11.10 -15.23
C ILE A 68 -12.30 -11.76 -14.16
N GLY A 69 -13.62 -11.53 -14.13
CA GLY A 69 -14.45 -12.02 -13.04
C GLY A 69 -15.89 -12.30 -13.40
N THR A 70 -16.56 -12.97 -12.48
CA THR A 70 -18.00 -13.27 -12.57
C THR A 70 -18.66 -12.94 -11.23
N ILE A 71 -19.80 -12.25 -11.28
CA ILE A 71 -20.64 -11.91 -10.13
C ILE A 71 -21.73 -12.98 -10.03
N ALA A 72 -21.97 -13.52 -8.84
CA ALA A 72 -23.06 -14.45 -8.57
C ALA A 72 -23.91 -13.96 -7.40
N ASP A 73 -25.17 -13.69 -7.66
CA ASP A 73 -26.17 -13.46 -6.61
C ASP A 73 -26.60 -14.80 -6.05
N ILE A 74 -26.48 -14.94 -4.73
CA ILE A 74 -26.79 -16.18 -4.03
C ILE A 74 -28.03 -15.96 -3.16
N THR A 75 -29.17 -16.19 -3.73
CA THR A 75 -30.49 -16.10 -3.05
C THR A 75 -31.04 -17.45 -2.65
N ASP A 76 -30.58 -18.53 -3.32
CA ASP A 76 -31.07 -19.89 -3.17
C ASP A 76 -30.00 -20.93 -3.55
N SER A 77 -30.39 -22.20 -3.60
CA SER A 77 -29.50 -23.30 -3.97
C SER A 77 -29.07 -23.25 -5.45
N GLU A 78 -29.85 -22.66 -6.34
CA GLU A 78 -29.48 -22.50 -7.75
C GLU A 78 -28.37 -21.45 -7.90
N GLY A 79 -28.49 -20.33 -7.19
CA GLY A 79 -27.44 -19.31 -7.13
C GLY A 79 -26.13 -19.88 -6.59
N MET A 80 -26.18 -20.73 -5.55
CA MET A 80 -25.02 -21.43 -5.00
C MET A 80 -24.37 -22.37 -6.03
N GLU A 81 -25.16 -23.14 -6.76
CA GLU A 81 -24.69 -24.02 -7.83
C GLU A 81 -24.03 -23.26 -8.97
N LYS A 82 -24.54 -22.05 -9.31
CA LYS A 82 -23.91 -21.16 -10.28
C LYS A 82 -22.57 -20.66 -9.78
N ALA A 83 -22.50 -20.22 -8.51
CA ALA A 83 -21.25 -19.77 -7.90
C ALA A 83 -20.17 -20.85 -7.93
N TYR A 84 -20.51 -22.12 -7.64
CA TYR A 84 -19.55 -23.24 -7.69
C TYR A 84 -18.95 -23.51 -9.08
N LYS A 85 -19.61 -23.06 -10.15
CA LYS A 85 -19.16 -23.25 -11.54
C LYS A 85 -18.32 -22.10 -12.08
N ILE A 86 -18.08 -21.06 -11.29
CA ILE A 86 -17.22 -19.95 -11.69
C ILE A 86 -15.79 -20.44 -11.85
N THR A 87 -15.19 -20.12 -12.98
CA THR A 87 -13.80 -20.46 -13.34
C THR A 87 -13.01 -19.23 -13.80
N THR A 88 -13.60 -18.05 -13.73
CA THR A 88 -12.88 -16.79 -13.99
C THR A 88 -11.86 -16.52 -12.87
N PRO A 89 -10.82 -15.73 -13.10
CA PRO A 89 -9.83 -15.38 -12.08
C PRO A 89 -10.44 -14.86 -10.75
N TYR A 90 -11.55 -14.12 -10.84
CA TYR A 90 -12.25 -13.58 -9.68
C TYR A 90 -13.72 -14.00 -9.65
N ALA A 91 -14.16 -14.53 -8.52
CA ALA A 91 -15.56 -14.81 -8.22
C ALA A 91 -16.07 -13.81 -7.18
N VAL A 92 -17.00 -12.94 -7.56
CA VAL A 92 -17.63 -11.98 -6.64
C VAL A 92 -19.00 -12.52 -6.27
N VAL A 93 -19.19 -12.91 -5.02
CA VAL A 93 -20.44 -13.49 -4.54
C VAL A 93 -21.23 -12.48 -3.72
N ASN A 94 -22.52 -12.37 -4.00
CA ASN A 94 -23.43 -11.45 -3.34
C ASN A 94 -24.51 -12.25 -2.60
N PRO A 95 -24.32 -12.60 -1.31
CA PRO A 95 -25.27 -13.36 -0.53
C PRO A 95 -26.46 -12.49 -0.09
N ALA A 96 -27.68 -12.97 -0.26
CA ALA A 96 -28.88 -12.26 0.19
C ALA A 96 -29.03 -12.25 1.73
N ASP A 97 -28.60 -13.32 2.39
CA ASP A 97 -28.54 -13.41 3.87
C ASP A 97 -27.32 -14.22 4.30
N TRP A 98 -26.40 -13.59 4.98
CA TRP A 98 -25.16 -14.20 5.52
C TRP A 98 -25.41 -15.34 6.52
N ARG A 99 -26.60 -15.39 7.15
CA ARG A 99 -26.96 -16.45 8.09
C ARG A 99 -27.46 -17.74 7.43
N VAL A 100 -27.87 -17.65 6.18
CA VAL A 100 -28.50 -18.76 5.43
C VAL A 100 -27.51 -19.43 4.48
N ILE A 101 -26.51 -18.67 3.98
CA ILE A 101 -25.56 -19.17 2.98
C ILE A 101 -24.26 -19.54 3.66
N PRO A 102 -23.83 -20.80 3.60
CA PRO A 102 -22.60 -21.22 4.23
C PRO A 102 -21.40 -20.71 3.42
N LEU A 103 -20.91 -19.53 3.76
CA LEU A 103 -19.67 -18.93 3.22
C LEU A 103 -18.50 -19.94 3.31
N GLU A 104 -18.48 -20.75 4.35
CA GLU A 104 -17.54 -21.84 4.56
C GLU A 104 -17.47 -22.80 3.36
N ASN A 105 -18.61 -23.15 2.77
CA ASN A 105 -18.63 -24.03 1.61
C ASN A 105 -18.02 -23.40 0.37
N LEU A 106 -18.23 -22.09 0.16
CA LEU A 106 -17.61 -21.33 -0.92
C LEU A 106 -16.11 -21.20 -0.72
N ILE A 107 -15.67 -20.82 0.46
CA ILE A 107 -14.23 -20.74 0.82
C ILE A 107 -13.57 -22.10 0.59
N SER A 108 -14.13 -23.19 1.13
CA SER A 108 -13.59 -24.55 0.95
C SER A 108 -13.53 -24.97 -0.52
N ARG A 109 -14.48 -24.52 -1.35
CA ARG A 109 -14.50 -24.81 -2.79
C ARG A 109 -13.41 -24.06 -3.53
N PHE A 110 -13.31 -22.74 -3.30
CA PHE A 110 -12.40 -21.88 -4.05
C PHE A 110 -10.93 -22.01 -3.62
N GLN A 111 -10.65 -22.37 -2.37
CA GLN A 111 -9.29 -22.70 -1.90
C GLN A 111 -8.58 -23.79 -2.74
N LYS A 112 -9.33 -24.63 -3.45
CA LYS A 112 -8.80 -25.71 -4.31
C LYS A 112 -8.65 -25.28 -5.77
N THR A 113 -8.85 -24.02 -6.06
CA THR A 113 -8.82 -23.45 -7.42
C THR A 113 -7.89 -22.23 -7.45
N GLU A 114 -7.60 -21.73 -8.64
CA GLU A 114 -6.88 -20.47 -8.83
C GLU A 114 -7.81 -19.25 -8.78
N THR A 115 -9.13 -19.48 -8.70
CA THR A 115 -10.12 -18.41 -8.62
C THR A 115 -10.12 -17.77 -7.24
N LYS A 116 -9.93 -16.46 -7.17
CA LYS A 116 -10.00 -15.64 -5.97
C LYS A 116 -11.46 -15.34 -5.60
N LEU A 117 -11.84 -15.63 -4.36
CA LEU A 117 -13.18 -15.42 -3.83
C LEU A 117 -13.32 -14.05 -3.17
N TYR A 118 -14.23 -13.23 -3.68
CA TYR A 118 -14.60 -11.94 -3.10
C TYR A 118 -16.07 -11.98 -2.65
N ALA A 119 -16.31 -11.53 -1.41
CA ALA A 119 -17.67 -11.48 -0.88
C ALA A 119 -18.20 -10.03 -0.86
N CYS A 120 -19.41 -9.81 -1.39
CA CYS A 120 -20.10 -8.53 -1.26
C CYS A 120 -20.48 -8.29 0.20
N VAL A 121 -20.17 -7.12 0.74
CA VAL A 121 -20.40 -6.73 2.13
C VAL A 121 -20.99 -5.34 2.20
N ALA A 122 -22.00 -5.13 3.05
CA ALA A 122 -22.67 -3.85 3.19
C ALA A 122 -22.23 -3.05 4.44
N ASN A 123 -21.48 -3.67 5.35
CA ASN A 123 -21.00 -3.01 6.56
C ASN A 123 -19.69 -3.65 7.06
N PRO A 124 -18.93 -2.96 7.95
CA PRO A 124 -17.66 -3.47 8.46
C PRO A 124 -17.75 -4.79 9.23
N ALA A 125 -18.90 -5.10 9.86
CA ALA A 125 -19.07 -6.36 10.59
C ALA A 125 -19.13 -7.55 9.62
N GLU A 126 -19.83 -7.41 8.49
CA GLU A 126 -19.83 -8.40 7.41
C GLU A 126 -18.43 -8.56 6.79
N ALA A 127 -17.71 -7.44 6.60
CA ALA A 127 -16.34 -7.48 6.10
C ALA A 127 -15.41 -8.29 7.02
N LYS A 128 -15.54 -8.09 8.33
CA LYS A 128 -14.81 -8.84 9.33
C LYS A 128 -15.17 -10.33 9.27
N LEU A 129 -16.46 -10.64 9.23
CA LEU A 129 -16.95 -12.02 9.12
C LEU A 129 -16.40 -12.71 7.85
N ALA A 130 -16.44 -12.05 6.69
CA ALA A 130 -15.94 -12.61 5.44
C ALA A 130 -14.43 -12.92 5.49
N ARG A 131 -13.65 -12.14 6.23
CA ARG A 131 -12.19 -12.32 6.39
C ARG A 131 -11.83 -13.36 7.43
N GLU A 132 -12.61 -13.52 8.50
CA GLU A 132 -12.31 -14.40 9.63
C GLU A 132 -12.98 -15.80 9.53
N THR A 133 -13.84 -16.01 8.54
CA THR A 133 -14.51 -17.30 8.37
C THR A 133 -13.50 -18.39 8.00
N MET A 134 -13.47 -19.50 8.74
CA MET A 134 -12.58 -20.66 8.53
C MET A 134 -11.07 -20.37 8.64
N GLU A 135 -10.64 -19.41 9.45
CA GLU A 135 -9.24 -18.97 9.63
C GLU A 135 -8.58 -18.39 8.36
N VAL A 136 -9.05 -18.75 7.17
CA VAL A 136 -8.50 -18.33 5.87
C VAL A 136 -9.26 -17.17 5.27
N GLY A 137 -10.58 -17.12 5.51
CA GLY A 137 -11.47 -16.10 4.96
C GLY A 137 -11.64 -16.15 3.44
N CYS A 138 -12.30 -15.12 2.92
CA CYS A 138 -12.30 -14.81 1.50
C CYS A 138 -11.00 -14.14 1.10
N ASP A 139 -10.57 -14.28 -0.17
CA ASP A 139 -9.41 -13.58 -0.72
C ASP A 139 -9.59 -12.05 -0.72
N GLY A 140 -10.86 -11.60 -0.77
CA GLY A 140 -11.18 -10.17 -0.73
C GLY A 140 -12.64 -9.89 -0.42
N ILE A 141 -12.97 -8.62 -0.34
CA ILE A 141 -14.34 -8.12 -0.16
C ILE A 141 -14.72 -7.16 -1.29
N ALA A 142 -16.00 -7.16 -1.65
CA ALA A 142 -16.59 -6.18 -2.56
C ALA A 142 -17.58 -5.32 -1.75
N VAL A 143 -17.20 -4.10 -1.45
CA VAL A 143 -17.96 -3.18 -0.60
C VAL A 143 -19.15 -2.64 -1.38
N VAL A 144 -20.34 -2.83 -0.85
CA VAL A 144 -21.63 -2.36 -1.37
C VAL A 144 -22.16 -1.29 -0.42
N VAL A 145 -22.17 -0.03 -0.87
CA VAL A 145 -22.67 1.11 -0.10
C VAL A 145 -23.50 2.02 -0.97
N SER A 146 -24.41 2.75 -0.35
CA SER A 146 -25.28 3.72 -1.02
C SER A 146 -24.85 5.17 -0.77
N THR A 147 -24.01 5.40 0.23
CA THR A 147 -23.59 6.76 0.63
C THR A 147 -22.09 6.83 0.94
N PRO A 148 -21.43 8.00 0.75
CA PRO A 148 -20.06 8.23 1.16
C PRO A 148 -19.81 8.00 2.66
N SER A 149 -20.80 8.27 3.49
CA SER A 149 -20.72 8.08 4.94
C SER A 149 -20.56 6.61 5.32
N GLU A 150 -21.31 5.71 4.65
CA GLU A 150 -21.17 4.26 4.83
C GLU A 150 -19.77 3.79 4.39
N LEU A 151 -19.27 4.29 3.26
CA LEU A 151 -17.91 3.96 2.78
C LEU A 151 -16.82 4.42 3.78
N SER A 152 -16.99 5.59 4.39
CA SER A 152 -16.09 6.09 5.43
C SER A 152 -15.99 5.17 6.65
N ALA A 153 -17.08 4.45 6.99
CA ALA A 153 -17.06 3.46 8.06
C ALA A 153 -16.13 2.27 7.75
N PHE A 154 -16.09 1.82 6.48
CA PHE A 154 -15.13 0.80 6.04
C PHE A 154 -13.70 1.31 6.10
N GLY A 155 -13.44 2.55 5.71
CA GLY A 155 -12.11 3.16 5.77
C GLY A 155 -11.55 3.22 7.20
N LYS A 156 -12.40 3.47 8.20
CA LYS A 156 -11.99 3.44 9.61
C LYS A 156 -11.69 2.01 10.08
N ALA A 157 -12.54 1.05 9.73
CA ALA A 157 -12.30 -0.36 10.08
C ALA A 157 -11.09 -0.93 9.32
N ALA A 158 -10.84 -0.50 8.08
CA ALA A 158 -9.69 -0.94 7.29
C ALA A 158 -8.37 -0.35 7.81
N LYS A 159 -8.36 0.84 8.44
CA LYS A 159 -7.16 1.37 9.11
C LYS A 159 -6.71 0.48 10.27
N ASP A 160 -7.64 -0.16 10.96
CA ASP A 160 -7.31 -1.14 11.99
C ASP A 160 -6.76 -2.46 11.44
N ASP A 161 -7.03 -2.75 10.15
CA ASP A 161 -6.63 -3.97 9.43
C ASP A 161 -5.52 -3.74 8.38
N MET A 162 -4.99 -2.51 8.24
CA MET A 162 -3.88 -2.27 7.30
C MET A 162 -2.65 -3.10 7.70
N PRO A 163 -1.95 -3.72 6.73
CA PRO A 163 -0.74 -4.45 7.05
C PRO A 163 0.22 -3.51 7.79
N LYS A 164 0.45 -3.82 9.07
CA LYS A 164 1.44 -3.12 9.87
C LYS A 164 2.79 -3.71 9.57
N THR A 165 3.75 -2.87 9.24
CA THR A 165 5.15 -3.28 9.18
C THR A 165 5.75 -3.08 10.56
N GLU A 166 6.08 -4.19 11.22
CA GLU A 166 6.96 -4.16 12.38
C GLU A 166 8.36 -3.77 11.92
N LEU A 167 8.92 -2.75 12.54
CA LEU A 167 10.29 -2.33 12.33
C LEU A 167 11.15 -2.87 13.47
N THR A 168 12.35 -3.31 13.11
CA THR A 168 13.36 -3.76 14.06
C THR A 168 14.19 -2.56 14.52
N GLU A 169 14.61 -2.57 15.79
CA GLU A 169 15.59 -1.60 16.29
C GLU A 169 17.00 -1.96 15.79
N ALA A 170 17.66 -1.02 15.14
CA ALA A 170 19.06 -1.12 14.80
C ALA A 170 19.88 -0.13 15.64
N VAL A 171 21.02 -0.55 16.13
CA VAL A 171 21.92 0.31 16.94
C VAL A 171 22.92 0.97 16.01
N VAL A 172 23.01 2.30 16.03
CA VAL A 172 23.98 3.06 15.25
C VAL A 172 25.40 2.73 15.71
N THR A 173 26.25 2.26 14.79
CA THR A 173 27.62 1.82 15.07
C THR A 173 28.67 2.77 14.54
N ALA A 174 28.36 3.52 13.46
CA ALA A 174 29.27 4.54 12.92
C ALA A 174 28.48 5.64 12.20
N ILE A 175 29.04 6.84 12.19
CA ILE A 175 28.52 8.01 11.49
C ILE A 175 29.70 8.68 10.80
N THR A 176 29.75 8.61 9.46
CA THR A 176 30.91 9.06 8.68
C THR A 176 30.50 10.16 7.71
N PRO A 177 30.97 11.40 7.87
CA PRO A 177 30.77 12.44 6.87
C PRO A 177 31.38 12.04 5.52
N LEU A 178 30.61 12.21 4.45
CA LEU A 178 31.06 11.99 3.09
C LEU A 178 31.23 13.32 2.34
N SER A 179 31.76 13.23 1.13
CA SER A 179 31.84 14.37 0.22
C SER A 179 30.45 14.76 -0.33
N LEU A 180 30.43 15.70 -1.29
CA LEU A 180 29.21 16.04 -2.03
C LEU A 180 28.73 14.87 -2.87
N GLY A 181 27.47 14.49 -2.70
CA GLY A 181 26.77 13.47 -3.47
C GLY A 181 25.43 13.97 -4.02
N ASP A 182 24.85 13.21 -4.91
CA ASP A 182 23.55 13.51 -5.49
C ASP A 182 22.45 12.98 -4.56
N ARG A 183 21.76 13.90 -3.91
CA ARG A 183 20.68 13.65 -2.98
C ARG A 183 19.33 13.74 -3.65
N VAL A 184 18.44 12.84 -3.33
CA VAL A 184 17.06 12.78 -3.84
C VAL A 184 16.08 13.26 -2.77
N CYS A 185 15.29 14.28 -3.11
CA CYS A 185 14.05 14.61 -2.40
C CYS A 185 12.85 14.12 -3.18
N ILE A 186 11.93 13.49 -2.49
CA ILE A 186 10.63 13.07 -3.02
C ILE A 186 9.58 13.98 -2.41
N ASP A 187 8.84 14.70 -3.28
CA ASP A 187 7.66 15.46 -2.90
C ASP A 187 6.42 14.65 -3.30
N THR A 188 5.61 14.27 -2.34
CA THR A 188 4.36 13.52 -2.55
C THR A 188 3.23 14.44 -2.98
N SER A 189 2.22 13.89 -3.65
CA SER A 189 0.97 14.60 -3.97
C SER A 189 0.00 14.71 -2.79
N SER A 190 0.31 14.00 -1.69
CA SER A 190 -0.48 13.98 -0.46
C SER A 190 0.31 14.56 0.70
N LEU A 191 -0.38 15.09 1.71
CA LEU A 191 0.26 15.46 2.97
C LEU A 191 0.60 14.21 3.78
N LEU A 192 1.80 14.22 4.38
CA LEU A 192 2.31 13.18 5.27
C LEU A 192 2.13 13.62 6.73
N GLU A 193 1.80 12.68 7.60
CA GLU A 193 1.68 12.93 9.03
C GLU A 193 3.06 13.16 9.68
N GLN A 194 3.07 13.77 10.85
CA GLN A 194 4.31 13.92 11.61
C GLN A 194 4.82 12.55 12.08
N GLY A 195 6.06 12.20 11.71
CA GLY A 195 6.63 10.88 11.96
C GLY A 195 6.33 9.85 10.87
N GLU A 196 5.50 10.19 9.88
CA GLU A 196 5.34 9.38 8.68
C GLU A 196 6.58 9.51 7.78
N GLY A 197 6.97 8.40 7.13
CA GLY A 197 8.18 8.38 6.31
C GLY A 197 8.22 7.23 5.31
N MET A 198 9.33 7.13 4.60
CA MET A 198 9.59 6.11 3.59
C MET A 198 10.72 5.18 4.03
N LEU A 199 10.70 3.94 3.56
CA LEU A 199 11.68 2.91 3.85
C LEU A 199 12.74 2.92 2.77
N VAL A 200 13.97 3.33 3.15
CA VAL A 200 15.09 3.57 2.24
C VAL A 200 16.38 2.96 2.79
N GLY A 201 17.21 2.36 1.96
CA GLY A 201 18.48 1.77 2.38
C GLY A 201 19.51 1.66 1.26
N SER A 202 20.81 1.58 1.62
CA SER A 202 21.88 1.32 0.66
C SER A 202 21.84 -0.13 0.16
N SER A 203 21.22 -1.02 0.92
CA SER A 203 20.95 -2.42 0.56
C SER A 203 19.45 -2.69 0.61
N SER A 204 18.97 -3.53 -0.28
CA SER A 204 17.57 -3.99 -0.28
C SER A 204 17.25 -4.91 0.91
N ALA A 205 18.26 -5.48 1.56
CA ALA A 205 18.10 -6.34 2.74
C ALA A 205 17.74 -5.57 4.02
N CYS A 206 17.97 -4.25 4.05
CA CYS A 206 17.67 -3.42 5.21
C CYS A 206 17.30 -2.00 4.78
N LEU A 207 16.10 -1.57 5.13
CA LEU A 207 15.58 -0.26 4.81
C LEU A 207 15.34 0.53 6.10
N PHE A 208 15.93 1.71 6.19
CA PHE A 208 15.78 2.65 7.31
C PHE A 208 14.51 3.48 7.12
N LEU A 209 13.82 3.80 8.21
CA LEU A 209 12.70 4.73 8.18
C LEU A 209 13.23 6.17 8.10
N ILE A 210 13.12 6.77 6.92
CA ILE A 210 13.42 8.20 6.69
C ILE A 210 12.12 8.98 6.80
N CYS A 211 12.01 9.82 7.84
CA CYS A 211 10.80 10.60 8.11
C CYS A 211 10.64 11.76 7.13
N SER A 212 9.39 12.18 6.94
CA SER A 212 9.05 13.39 6.20
C SER A 212 9.56 14.65 6.91
N GLU A 213 9.76 15.74 6.16
CA GLU A 213 10.09 17.06 6.71
C GLU A 213 8.82 17.73 7.33
N SER A 214 8.03 16.96 8.07
CA SER A 214 6.78 17.40 8.72
C SER A 214 6.99 18.00 10.12
N PHE A 215 8.22 17.91 10.63
CA PHE A 215 8.59 18.53 11.91
C PHE A 215 8.94 19.98 11.72
N ASP A 216 8.48 20.83 12.61
CA ASP A 216 8.93 22.21 12.65
C ASP A 216 10.38 22.27 13.15
N SER A 217 11.17 23.16 12.56
CA SER A 217 12.52 23.48 13.03
C SER A 217 12.65 25.00 13.22
N GLU A 218 13.63 25.42 13.99
CA GLU A 218 13.86 26.82 14.31
C GLU A 218 14.17 27.67 13.05
N TYR A 219 14.71 27.02 12.00
CA TYR A 219 15.22 27.70 10.81
C TYR A 219 14.49 27.39 9.51
N VAL A 220 13.68 26.33 9.49
CA VAL A 220 13.00 25.86 8.26
C VAL A 220 11.56 25.49 8.55
N ASN A 221 10.63 26.07 7.79
CA ASN A 221 9.23 25.70 7.84
C ASN A 221 9.04 24.23 7.45
N SER A 222 8.14 23.54 8.13
CA SER A 222 7.78 22.16 7.82
C SER A 222 7.29 22.01 6.38
N ARG A 223 7.59 20.86 5.78
CA ARG A 223 7.17 20.47 4.45
C ARG A 223 6.54 19.09 4.51
N PRO A 224 5.28 18.98 4.98
CA PRO A 224 4.65 17.69 5.27
C PRO A 224 4.33 16.85 4.01
N PHE A 225 4.85 17.21 2.89
CA PHE A 225 4.78 16.48 1.63
C PHE A 225 6.16 16.00 1.15
N ARG A 226 7.24 16.27 1.90
CA ARG A 226 8.61 16.01 1.45
C ARG A 226 9.30 14.96 2.30
N VAL A 227 9.91 13.99 1.62
CA VAL A 227 10.91 13.09 2.22
C VAL A 227 12.26 13.33 1.52
N ASN A 228 13.28 13.72 2.29
CA ASN A 228 14.65 13.80 1.84
C ASN A 228 15.26 12.40 1.94
N ALA A 229 15.04 11.61 0.90
CA ALA A 229 15.14 10.15 0.96
C ALA A 229 16.58 9.63 1.05
N GLY A 230 17.56 10.33 0.47
CA GLY A 230 18.96 9.90 0.52
C GLY A 230 19.69 9.97 -0.82
N ALA A 231 20.76 9.21 -0.98
CA ALA A 231 21.59 9.20 -2.19
C ALA A 231 20.93 8.43 -3.34
N VAL A 232 21.23 8.80 -4.57
CA VAL A 232 20.62 8.27 -5.81
C VAL A 232 20.66 6.74 -5.96
N HIS A 233 21.65 6.08 -5.36
CA HIS A 233 21.83 4.62 -5.43
C HIS A 233 20.96 3.85 -4.44
N SER A 234 20.36 4.52 -3.44
CA SER A 234 19.59 3.84 -2.41
C SER A 234 18.30 3.25 -2.97
N TYR A 235 17.90 2.13 -2.39
CA TYR A 235 16.62 1.48 -2.66
C TYR A 235 15.50 2.15 -1.88
N ILE A 236 14.31 2.21 -2.47
CA ILE A 236 13.08 2.64 -1.82
C ILE A 236 11.97 1.61 -2.05
N LEU A 237 11.15 1.35 -1.04
CA LEU A 237 10.09 0.35 -1.10
C LEU A 237 8.83 0.90 -1.79
N CYS A 238 8.24 0.07 -2.65
CA CYS A 238 7.00 0.34 -3.39
C CYS A 238 5.80 -0.43 -2.80
N PRO A 239 4.55 -0.01 -3.11
CA PRO A 239 3.34 -0.63 -2.55
C PRO A 239 3.16 -2.11 -2.92
N ASP A 240 3.68 -2.53 -4.08
CA ASP A 240 3.66 -3.90 -4.57
C ASP A 240 4.76 -4.79 -3.94
N GLY A 241 5.48 -4.27 -2.94
CA GLY A 241 6.59 -4.97 -2.30
C GLY A 241 7.89 -4.95 -3.09
N THR A 242 7.94 -4.36 -4.28
CA THR A 242 9.18 -4.18 -5.05
C THR A 242 10.01 -3.02 -4.53
N THR A 243 11.24 -2.89 -5.00
CA THR A 243 12.09 -1.72 -4.75
C THR A 243 12.53 -1.06 -6.04
N HIS A 244 12.64 0.27 -6.02
CA HIS A 244 13.31 1.06 -7.05
C HIS A 244 14.57 1.70 -6.50
N TYR A 245 15.52 2.03 -7.36
CA TYR A 245 16.55 3.01 -6.99
C TYR A 245 15.94 4.40 -6.88
N LEU A 246 16.42 5.21 -5.94
CA LEU A 246 15.94 6.60 -5.82
C LEU A 246 16.12 7.40 -7.11
N SER A 247 17.15 7.08 -7.93
CA SER A 247 17.37 7.70 -9.23
C SER A 247 16.31 7.36 -10.29
N GLU A 248 15.52 6.31 -10.10
CA GLU A 248 14.49 5.85 -11.04
C GLU A 248 13.11 6.45 -10.72
N VAL A 249 12.94 6.96 -9.50
CA VAL A 249 11.67 7.55 -9.05
C VAL A 249 11.36 8.82 -9.85
N LYS A 250 10.14 8.96 -10.29
CA LYS A 250 9.65 10.10 -11.08
C LYS A 250 8.22 10.47 -10.67
N ALA A 251 7.74 11.62 -11.11
CA ALA A 251 6.34 12.00 -10.89
C ALA A 251 5.38 10.90 -11.37
N GLY A 252 4.41 10.57 -10.54
CA GLY A 252 3.45 9.48 -10.74
C GLY A 252 3.95 8.08 -10.34
N THR A 253 5.19 7.93 -9.81
CA THR A 253 5.63 6.67 -9.21
C THR A 253 4.94 6.50 -7.86
N PRO A 254 4.19 5.39 -7.63
CA PRO A 254 3.64 5.09 -6.32
C PRO A 254 4.73 4.58 -5.39
N LEU A 255 4.76 5.08 -4.16
CA LEU A 255 5.72 4.68 -3.14
C LEU A 255 5.00 4.26 -1.86
N LEU A 256 5.64 3.42 -1.08
CA LEU A 256 5.11 2.97 0.20
C LEU A 256 5.52 3.96 1.29
N SER A 257 4.53 4.48 2.02
CA SER A 257 4.71 5.30 3.20
C SER A 257 4.30 4.53 4.44
N ARG A 258 5.05 4.68 5.54
CA ARG A 258 4.75 4.11 6.85
C ARG A 258 4.30 5.21 7.80
N LEU A 259 3.10 5.07 8.34
CA LEU A 259 2.52 5.98 9.32
C LEU A 259 3.13 5.75 10.73
N PRO A 260 2.98 6.71 11.65
CA PRO A 260 3.52 6.57 13.02
C PRO A 260 3.00 5.36 13.79
N ASP A 261 1.75 4.94 13.53
CA ASP A 261 1.11 3.76 14.15
C ASP A 261 1.59 2.41 13.57
N GLY A 262 2.48 2.45 12.57
CA GLY A 262 3.02 1.28 11.89
C GLY A 262 2.26 0.84 10.65
N SER A 263 1.10 1.42 10.37
CA SER A 263 0.34 1.13 9.16
C SER A 263 1.05 1.64 7.91
N LEU A 264 0.79 1.00 6.77
CA LEU A 264 1.38 1.33 5.48
C LEU A 264 0.32 1.91 4.56
N ARG A 265 0.69 2.93 3.77
CA ARG A 265 -0.16 3.43 2.68
C ARG A 265 0.64 3.72 1.42
N SER A 266 -0.03 3.62 0.29
CA SER A 266 0.52 4.09 -0.98
C SER A 266 0.39 5.60 -1.09
N VAL A 267 1.44 6.27 -1.55
CA VAL A 267 1.46 7.70 -1.86
C VAL A 267 2.08 7.92 -3.24
N ASP A 268 1.47 8.80 -4.03
CA ASP A 268 2.01 9.14 -5.34
C ASP A 268 3.11 10.21 -5.24
N THR A 269 4.19 10.00 -5.97
CA THR A 269 5.23 11.01 -6.16
C THR A 269 4.70 12.15 -7.02
N GLY A 270 4.63 13.35 -6.48
CA GLY A 270 4.29 14.55 -7.23
C GLY A 270 5.50 15.13 -7.99
N ARG A 271 6.67 15.10 -7.34
CA ARG A 271 7.92 15.62 -7.91
C ARG A 271 9.14 14.98 -7.26
N VAL A 272 10.21 14.81 -8.04
CA VAL A 272 11.53 14.42 -7.55
C VAL A 272 12.53 15.53 -7.81
N LYS A 273 13.38 15.82 -6.82
CA LYS A 273 14.49 16.77 -6.95
C LYS A 273 15.80 16.06 -6.63
N ILE A 274 16.75 16.10 -7.57
CA ILE A 274 18.10 15.59 -7.37
C ILE A 274 19.06 16.79 -7.30
N GLU A 275 19.78 16.92 -6.19
CA GLU A 275 20.65 18.06 -5.93
C GLU A 275 21.95 17.61 -5.25
N ARG A 276 23.07 18.21 -5.63
CA ARG A 276 24.35 17.93 -4.95
C ARG A 276 24.36 18.58 -3.56
N ARG A 277 24.58 17.75 -2.55
CA ARG A 277 24.59 18.14 -1.12
C ARG A 277 25.68 17.38 -0.36
N PRO A 278 26.16 17.93 0.79
CA PRO A 278 26.97 17.18 1.72
C PRO A 278 26.23 15.93 2.19
N MET A 279 26.88 14.78 2.16
CA MET A 279 26.28 13.50 2.53
C MET A 279 26.91 12.95 3.81
N ILE A 280 26.19 12.03 4.44
CA ILE A 280 26.65 11.30 5.62
C ILE A 280 26.27 9.83 5.47
N LEU A 281 27.20 8.94 5.76
CA LEU A 281 27.00 7.51 5.88
C LEU A 281 26.66 7.18 7.34
N ILE A 282 25.54 6.52 7.55
CA ILE A 282 25.10 6.02 8.84
C ILE A 282 25.12 4.49 8.75
N GLU A 283 25.91 3.86 9.64
CA GLU A 283 25.97 2.41 9.80
C GLU A 283 25.26 2.03 11.09
N ALA A 284 24.42 0.99 11.03
CA ALA A 284 23.74 0.45 12.19
C ALA A 284 23.75 -1.08 12.17
N GLU A 285 23.68 -1.70 13.34
CA GLU A 285 23.65 -3.15 13.50
C GLU A 285 22.25 -3.61 13.93
N ALA A 286 21.69 -4.56 13.18
CA ALA A 286 20.47 -5.29 13.52
C ALA A 286 20.67 -6.77 13.24
N ASP A 287 20.18 -7.64 14.11
CA ASP A 287 20.32 -9.11 14.02
C ASP A 287 21.78 -9.57 13.77
N GLY A 288 22.75 -8.89 14.40
CA GLY A 288 24.18 -9.20 14.28
C GLY A 288 24.79 -8.89 12.91
N LYS A 289 24.10 -8.15 12.06
CA LYS A 289 24.58 -7.70 10.73
C LYS A 289 24.66 -6.19 10.68
N LYS A 290 25.66 -5.69 9.96
CA LYS A 290 25.81 -4.28 9.67
C LYS A 290 25.03 -3.88 8.43
N HIS A 291 24.35 -2.78 8.54
CA HIS A 291 23.56 -2.15 7.49
C HIS A 291 23.90 -0.68 7.38
N SER A 292 23.62 -0.07 6.25
CA SER A 292 23.95 1.34 6.05
C SER A 292 22.90 2.09 5.25
N VAL A 293 22.90 3.40 5.44
CA VAL A 293 22.14 4.34 4.60
C VAL A 293 22.97 5.60 4.39
N VAL A 294 22.91 6.16 3.18
CA VAL A 294 23.56 7.44 2.85
C VAL A 294 22.48 8.50 2.68
N VAL A 295 22.49 9.50 3.56
CA VAL A 295 21.53 10.60 3.55
C VAL A 295 22.23 11.96 3.49
N GLN A 296 21.49 13.03 3.25
CA GLN A 296 22.05 14.38 3.34
C GLN A 296 22.42 14.70 4.78
N ASN A 297 23.58 15.30 4.99
CA ASN A 297 23.98 15.85 6.29
C ASN A 297 23.29 17.21 6.50
N ALA A 298 22.10 17.20 7.09
CA ALA A 298 21.32 18.40 7.39
C ALA A 298 20.33 18.13 8.54
N GLU A 299 20.03 19.16 9.32
CA GLU A 299 19.16 19.08 10.51
C GLU A 299 17.71 18.66 10.21
N THR A 300 17.23 18.94 8.99
CA THR A 300 15.86 18.59 8.58
C THR A 300 15.68 17.10 8.26
N ILE A 301 16.78 16.35 8.14
CA ILE A 301 16.73 14.91 7.84
C ILE A 301 16.59 14.16 9.15
N ARG A 302 15.55 13.33 9.25
CA ARG A 302 15.24 12.59 10.46
C ARG A 302 15.10 11.11 10.19
N LEU A 303 15.71 10.31 11.05
CA LEU A 303 15.47 8.85 11.11
C LEU A 303 14.41 8.53 12.14
N GLY A 304 13.55 7.57 11.81
CA GLY A 304 12.58 7.02 12.77
C GLY A 304 13.30 6.31 13.92
N THR A 305 12.82 6.53 15.14
CA THR A 305 13.32 5.88 16.37
C THR A 305 12.14 5.27 17.13
N PRO A 306 12.39 4.37 18.11
CA PRO A 306 11.31 3.84 18.96
C PRO A 306 10.49 4.90 19.70
N SER A 307 11.09 6.07 19.95
CA SER A 307 10.46 7.20 20.66
C SER A 307 9.96 8.32 19.74
N GLY A 308 10.01 8.14 18.42
CA GLY A 308 9.57 9.14 17.43
C GLY A 308 10.57 9.30 16.28
N ALA A 309 11.32 10.42 16.23
CA ALA A 309 12.30 10.69 15.17
C ALA A 309 13.46 11.53 15.70
N VAL A 310 14.67 11.28 15.21
CA VAL A 310 15.90 12.02 15.54
C VAL A 310 16.50 12.66 14.29
N SER A 311 16.98 13.90 14.40
CA SER A 311 17.74 14.55 13.33
C SER A 311 19.08 13.83 13.13
N VAL A 312 19.53 13.69 11.88
CA VAL A 312 20.87 13.13 11.61
C VAL A 312 22.00 14.02 12.15
N ALA A 313 21.73 15.32 12.38
CA ALA A 313 22.68 16.24 13.01
C ALA A 313 22.86 15.98 14.52
N ASP A 314 21.85 15.40 15.17
CA ASP A 314 21.85 15.08 16.61
C ASP A 314 22.13 13.59 16.87
N LEU A 315 22.16 12.77 15.81
CA LEU A 315 22.35 11.32 15.92
C LEU A 315 23.74 10.98 16.46
N SER A 316 23.80 10.02 17.34
CA SER A 316 25.03 9.56 17.98
C SER A 316 25.21 8.05 17.87
N VAL A 317 26.46 7.59 17.93
CA VAL A 317 26.77 6.16 18.04
C VAL A 317 26.16 5.60 19.33
N GLY A 318 25.43 4.49 19.21
CA GLY A 318 24.67 3.88 20.28
C GLY A 318 23.16 4.22 20.26
N ASP A 319 22.73 5.21 19.47
CA ASP A 319 21.31 5.51 19.29
C ASP A 319 20.60 4.37 18.56
N LYS A 320 19.30 4.23 18.82
CA LYS A 320 18.45 3.24 18.18
C LYS A 320 17.62 3.89 17.08
N VAL A 321 17.69 3.32 15.90
CA VAL A 321 16.89 3.69 14.73
C VAL A 321 16.03 2.54 14.27
N LEU A 322 14.93 2.85 13.57
CA LEU A 322 13.99 1.86 13.09
C LEU A 322 14.34 1.45 11.66
N VAL A 323 14.43 0.13 11.45
CA VAL A 323 14.70 -0.47 10.15
C VAL A 323 13.71 -1.60 9.84
N ARG A 324 13.45 -1.81 8.57
CA ARG A 324 12.80 -3.01 8.08
C ARG A 324 13.89 -3.95 7.55
N LEU A 325 13.95 -5.16 8.10
CA LEU A 325 14.81 -6.22 7.59
C LEU A 325 14.05 -7.08 6.60
N GLU A 326 14.70 -7.43 5.50
CA GLU A 326 14.16 -8.31 4.48
C GLU A 326 14.98 -9.61 4.46
N SER A 327 14.29 -10.74 4.32
CA SER A 327 14.92 -12.05 4.18
C SER A 327 15.22 -12.32 2.71
N GLY A 328 16.44 -12.13 2.26
CA GLY A 328 16.87 -12.43 0.88
C GLY A 328 17.34 -11.22 0.10
N GLY A 329 17.99 -11.49 -1.03
CA GLY A 329 18.35 -10.47 -2.02
C GLY A 329 17.18 -10.13 -2.94
N ARG A 330 17.31 -9.05 -3.71
CA ARG A 330 16.31 -8.67 -4.73
C ARG A 330 16.95 -8.65 -6.11
N HIS A 331 16.23 -9.18 -7.10
CA HIS A 331 16.63 -9.12 -8.50
C HIS A 331 15.57 -8.37 -9.30
N PHE A 332 15.94 -7.27 -9.96
CA PHE A 332 15.02 -6.35 -10.61
C PHE A 332 13.85 -5.88 -9.70
N GLY A 333 14.14 -5.62 -8.42
CA GLY A 333 13.16 -5.15 -7.43
C GLY A 333 12.32 -6.24 -6.76
N HIS A 334 12.35 -7.50 -7.23
CA HIS A 334 11.60 -8.62 -6.66
C HIS A 334 12.45 -9.44 -5.68
N GLU A 335 11.84 -9.90 -4.59
CA GLU A 335 12.50 -10.76 -3.58
C GLU A 335 12.92 -12.10 -4.22
N MET A 336 14.17 -12.50 -3.99
CA MET A 336 14.71 -13.77 -4.43
C MET A 336 15.55 -14.44 -3.34
N ALA A 337 15.50 -15.77 -3.28
CA ALA A 337 16.29 -16.57 -2.35
C ALA A 337 17.74 -16.73 -2.83
N GLU A 338 18.44 -15.62 -3.09
CA GLU A 338 19.85 -15.61 -3.49
C GLU A 338 20.70 -14.88 -2.45
N THR A 339 21.95 -15.33 -2.30
CA THR A 339 22.91 -14.66 -1.41
C THR A 339 23.57 -13.52 -2.17
N ILE A 340 23.06 -12.30 -1.99
CA ILE A 340 23.67 -11.06 -2.53
C ILE A 340 24.49 -10.42 -1.41
N LEU A 341 25.73 -10.06 -1.69
CA LEU A 341 26.61 -9.32 -0.79
C LEU A 341 26.75 -7.88 -1.31
N GLU A 342 26.01 -6.96 -0.75
CA GLU A 342 26.17 -5.50 -0.94
C GLU A 342 27.08 -4.96 0.17
N LYS A 343 28.13 -4.18 -0.18
CA LYS A 343 29.13 -3.65 0.75
C LYS A 343 29.18 -2.13 0.67
#